data_7d6e9ff460a5ba63139884a8a357630a
#
_entry.id   7d6e9ff460a5ba63139884a8a357630a
#
_cell.length_a   1.000
_cell.length_b   1.000
_cell.length_c   1.000
_cell.angle_alpha   90.00
_cell.angle_beta   90.00
_cell.angle_gamma   90.00
#
_symmetry.space_group_name_H-M   'P 1'
#
loop_
_entity.id
_entity.type
_entity.pdbx_description
1 polymer ?
#
loop_
_entity_poly.entity_id
_entity_poly.type
_entity_poly.pdbx_seq_one_letter_code
_entity_poly.pdbx_strand_id
1 'polypeptide(L)'
;LLSAPAAAEKRKVEPLLLSMPLYNQHDYAEPVFAWNEQEVTVEESGCGAACVAMVVGYFEPDDAPEPDDVMSLAGELGLYRGDGLGRDALRLLLDEYGVEGRWRKMDAQAIENTLRKGYPIVEYVGAGYFTENGHYVVLRGITEDGKLLVADPNSEEKTTQKTYRFAAMIQQGKGDYPFMICEKEDASGETAQKGSAQRSAKRK
;
A
#
# COMPACT_ATOMS: atom_id res chain seq x y z
N LEU A 1 -48.71 10.91 -17.13
CA LEU A 1 -47.97 9.88 -16.46
C LEU A 1 -46.49 10.10 -16.82
N LEU A 2 -45.72 10.76 -15.93
CA LEU A 2 -44.27 10.93 -16.06
C LEU A 2 -43.63 9.64 -15.57
N SER A 3 -42.97 8.93 -16.48
CA SER A 3 -42.16 7.76 -16.17
C SER A 3 -40.92 8.22 -15.36
N ALA A 4 -40.73 7.65 -14.16
CA ALA A 4 -39.52 7.88 -13.38
C ALA A 4 -38.30 7.43 -14.17
N PRO A 5 -37.16 8.18 -14.10
CA PRO A 5 -35.97 7.74 -14.77
C PRO A 5 -35.49 6.41 -14.15
N ALA A 6 -35.24 5.41 -15.02
CA ALA A 6 -34.63 4.14 -14.60
C ALA A 6 -33.35 4.44 -13.84
N ALA A 7 -33.23 3.92 -12.64
CA ALA A 7 -31.98 3.99 -11.90
C ALA A 7 -30.86 3.36 -12.75
N ALA A 8 -29.85 4.14 -13.09
CA ALA A 8 -28.71 3.63 -13.84
C ALA A 8 -28.10 2.45 -13.06
N GLU A 9 -28.16 1.25 -13.63
CA GLU A 9 -27.48 0.08 -13.06
C GLU A 9 -26.00 0.43 -12.88
N LYS A 10 -25.52 0.36 -11.63
CA LYS A 10 -24.10 0.56 -11.35
C LYS A 10 -23.34 -0.53 -12.07
N ARG A 11 -22.46 -0.13 -13.00
CA ARG A 11 -21.60 -1.04 -13.72
C ARG A 11 -20.78 -1.84 -12.71
N LYS A 12 -21.01 -3.14 -12.63
CA LYS A 12 -20.19 -4.04 -11.83
C LYS A 12 -18.79 -4.09 -12.43
N VAL A 13 -17.80 -3.94 -11.58
CA VAL A 13 -16.38 -4.02 -11.92
C VAL A 13 -15.89 -5.40 -11.48
N GLU A 14 -15.03 -6.04 -12.27
CA GLU A 14 -14.36 -7.25 -11.81
C GLU A 14 -13.50 -6.94 -10.58
N PRO A 15 -13.77 -7.56 -9.43
CA PRO A 15 -13.03 -7.28 -8.21
C PRO A 15 -11.59 -7.79 -8.31
N LEU A 16 -10.70 -7.12 -7.60
CA LEU A 16 -9.28 -7.47 -7.53
C LEU A 16 -8.81 -7.36 -6.08
N LEU A 17 -8.01 -8.32 -5.64
CA LEU A 17 -7.30 -8.26 -4.37
C LEU A 17 -5.86 -8.72 -4.56
N LEU A 18 -4.91 -7.84 -4.28
CA LEU A 18 -3.51 -8.20 -4.10
C LEU A 18 -3.35 -8.68 -2.65
N SER A 19 -3.18 -10.00 -2.50
CA SER A 19 -3.07 -10.62 -1.19
C SER A 19 -1.66 -10.37 -0.62
N MET A 20 -1.59 -9.65 0.48
CA MET A 20 -0.35 -9.29 1.16
C MET A 20 -0.53 -9.45 2.67
N PRO A 21 0.56 -9.62 3.45
CA PRO A 21 0.47 -9.50 4.90
C PRO A 21 -0.07 -8.12 5.27
N LEU A 22 -0.82 -8.04 6.36
CA LEU A 22 -1.38 -6.79 6.85
C LEU A 22 -0.76 -6.52 8.22
N TYR A 23 0.02 -5.45 8.31
CA TYR A 23 0.68 -5.04 9.54
C TYR A 23 0.02 -3.81 10.13
N ASN A 24 -0.22 -3.84 11.45
CA ASN A 24 -0.62 -2.67 12.22
C ASN A 24 0.61 -2.15 12.97
N GLN A 25 1.03 -0.92 12.72
CA GLN A 25 2.22 -0.34 13.35
C GLN A 25 2.13 -0.32 14.90
N HIS A 26 0.92 -0.30 15.47
CA HIS A 26 0.71 -0.33 16.91
C HIS A 26 1.02 -1.68 17.58
N ASP A 27 1.23 -2.73 16.80
CA ASP A 27 1.66 -4.04 17.32
C ASP A 27 3.18 -4.11 17.57
N TYR A 28 3.94 -3.04 17.22
CA TYR A 28 5.40 -2.95 17.22
C TYR A 28 5.89 -1.82 18.12
N ALA A 29 5.69 -1.97 19.43
CA ALA A 29 6.01 -0.97 20.45
C ALA A 29 7.46 -1.06 20.99
N GLU A 30 8.18 -2.15 20.68
CA GLU A 30 9.55 -2.34 21.14
C GLU A 30 10.52 -1.42 20.39
N PRO A 31 11.52 -0.85 21.08
CA PRO A 31 12.54 -0.02 20.44
C PRO A 31 13.35 -0.80 19.43
N VAL A 32 13.50 -0.25 18.23
CA VAL A 32 14.29 -0.85 17.13
C VAL A 32 15.72 -0.32 17.14
N PHE A 33 15.88 1.00 17.33
CA PHE A 33 17.18 1.67 17.45
C PHE A 33 17.01 3.01 18.21
N ALA A 34 18.14 3.70 18.45
CA ALA A 34 18.11 5.05 19.02
C ALA A 34 18.53 6.10 17.96
N TRP A 35 17.80 7.20 17.90
CA TRP A 35 18.10 8.36 17.06
C TRP A 35 18.13 9.63 17.94
N ASN A 36 19.26 10.34 17.96
CA ASN A 36 19.47 11.49 18.83
C ASN A 36 19.11 11.23 20.32
N GLU A 37 19.57 10.08 20.84
CA GLU A 37 19.31 9.63 22.22
C GLU A 37 17.83 9.27 22.53
N GLN A 38 16.95 9.27 21.53
CA GLN A 38 15.57 8.84 21.66
C GLN A 38 15.38 7.45 21.04
N GLU A 39 14.64 6.61 21.75
CA GLU A 39 14.23 5.31 21.23
C GLU A 39 13.25 5.50 20.06
N VAL A 40 13.43 4.72 19.02
CA VAL A 40 12.56 4.73 17.82
C VAL A 40 11.82 3.41 17.74
N THR A 41 10.51 3.48 17.68
CA THR A 41 9.62 2.34 17.51
C THR A 41 8.88 2.42 16.17
N VAL A 42 8.42 1.29 15.66
CA VAL A 42 7.49 1.28 14.52
C VAL A 42 6.14 1.85 14.93
N GLU A 43 5.68 1.62 16.17
CA GLU A 43 4.42 2.15 16.68
C GLU A 43 4.29 3.65 16.45
N GLU A 44 5.33 4.44 16.76
CA GLU A 44 5.28 5.90 16.71
C GLU A 44 5.51 6.50 15.32
N SER A 45 6.38 5.87 14.51
CA SER A 45 6.88 6.49 13.27
C SER A 45 7.06 5.52 12.09
N GLY A 46 6.54 4.29 12.20
CA GLY A 46 6.83 3.19 11.28
C GLY A 46 5.82 2.98 10.15
N CYS A 47 4.89 3.88 9.88
CA CYS A 47 3.92 3.68 8.78
C CYS A 47 4.58 3.37 7.43
N GLY A 48 5.72 4.02 7.13
CA GLY A 48 6.49 3.74 5.93
C GLY A 48 7.14 2.35 5.94
N ALA A 49 7.71 1.93 7.08
CA ALA A 49 8.31 0.61 7.24
C ALA A 49 7.26 -0.51 7.10
N ALA A 50 6.09 -0.34 7.72
CA ALA A 50 4.99 -1.28 7.58
C ALA A 50 4.48 -1.37 6.13
N CYS A 51 4.37 -0.26 5.41
CA CYS A 51 4.00 -0.28 3.98
C CYS A 51 5.04 -1.01 3.12
N VAL A 52 6.34 -0.80 3.37
CA VAL A 52 7.42 -1.53 2.67
C VAL A 52 7.31 -3.03 2.98
N ALA A 53 7.16 -3.42 4.24
CA ALA A 53 7.01 -4.82 4.65
C ALA A 53 5.81 -5.49 3.96
N MET A 54 4.63 -4.82 3.91
CA MET A 54 3.45 -5.32 3.20
C MET A 54 3.70 -5.53 1.71
N VAL A 55 4.37 -4.58 1.04
CA VAL A 55 4.69 -4.65 -0.39
C VAL A 55 5.70 -5.76 -0.68
N VAL A 56 6.77 -5.87 0.12
CA VAL A 56 7.75 -6.95 -0.02
C VAL A 56 7.09 -8.31 0.20
N GLY A 57 6.28 -8.46 1.25
CA GLY A 57 5.54 -9.69 1.54
C GLY A 57 4.49 -10.07 0.48
N TYR A 58 4.01 -9.11 -0.32
CA TYR A 58 3.20 -9.42 -1.49
C TYR A 58 4.00 -10.15 -2.58
N PHE A 59 5.22 -9.72 -2.83
CA PHE A 59 6.10 -10.33 -3.85
C PHE A 59 6.83 -11.56 -3.35
N GLU A 60 7.21 -11.59 -2.07
CA GLU A 60 7.98 -12.64 -1.40
C GLU A 60 7.27 -13.12 -0.12
N PRO A 61 6.17 -13.86 -0.24
CA PRO A 61 5.36 -14.23 0.92
C PRO A 61 6.07 -15.20 1.89
N ASP A 62 7.04 -15.97 1.41
CA ASP A 62 7.81 -16.91 2.22
C ASP A 62 9.00 -16.24 2.95
N ASP A 63 9.43 -15.05 2.47
CA ASP A 63 10.55 -14.27 3.01
C ASP A 63 10.11 -12.83 3.35
N ALA A 64 8.85 -12.65 3.73
CA ALA A 64 8.30 -11.34 4.09
C ALA A 64 9.01 -10.77 5.32
N PRO A 65 9.59 -9.55 5.26
CA PRO A 65 10.13 -8.92 6.44
C PRO A 65 9.01 -8.44 7.37
N GLU A 66 9.31 -8.38 8.66
CA GLU A 66 8.46 -7.66 9.61
C GLU A 66 8.73 -6.14 9.54
N PRO A 67 7.80 -5.29 9.96
CA PRO A 67 8.02 -3.84 10.02
C PRO A 67 9.25 -3.41 10.82
N ASP A 68 9.60 -4.14 11.89
CA ASP A 68 10.80 -3.89 12.70
C ASP A 68 12.09 -4.15 11.91
N ASP A 69 12.12 -5.20 11.08
CA ASP A 69 13.28 -5.51 10.22
C ASP A 69 13.53 -4.36 9.23
N VAL A 70 12.45 -3.88 8.60
CA VAL A 70 12.52 -2.75 7.66
C VAL A 70 12.94 -1.46 8.37
N MET A 71 12.44 -1.22 9.58
CA MET A 71 12.79 -0.04 10.36
C MET A 71 14.24 -0.10 10.86
N SER A 72 14.72 -1.29 11.26
CA SER A 72 16.12 -1.52 11.62
C SER A 72 17.04 -1.21 10.45
N LEU A 73 16.75 -1.76 9.27
CA LEU A 73 17.49 -1.48 8.03
C LEU A 73 17.50 0.03 7.71
N ALA A 74 16.37 0.72 7.91
CA ALA A 74 16.30 2.17 7.72
C ALA A 74 17.23 2.92 8.68
N GLY A 75 17.35 2.47 9.93
CA GLY A 75 18.29 3.00 10.91
C GLY A 75 19.74 2.78 10.49
N GLU A 76 20.11 1.56 10.08
CA GLU A 76 21.45 1.19 9.61
C GLU A 76 21.89 2.02 8.39
N LEU A 77 20.98 2.24 7.44
CA LEU A 77 21.23 3.04 6.23
C LEU A 77 21.13 4.56 6.47
N GLY A 78 20.82 5.00 7.70
CA GLY A 78 20.68 6.42 8.04
C GLY A 78 19.53 7.12 7.30
N LEU A 79 18.45 6.42 7.03
CA LEU A 79 17.29 6.93 6.27
C LEU A 79 16.20 7.57 7.16
N TYR A 80 16.25 7.33 8.46
CA TYR A 80 15.31 7.91 9.43
C TYR A 80 15.60 9.40 9.63
N ARG A 81 14.55 10.21 9.84
CA ARG A 81 14.64 11.68 9.95
C ARG A 81 13.97 12.29 11.19
N GLY A 82 13.62 11.45 12.17
CA GLY A 82 13.08 11.91 13.46
C GLY A 82 11.54 11.89 13.55
N ASP A 83 10.85 11.93 12.43
CA ASP A 83 9.39 11.86 12.33
C ASP A 83 8.90 10.73 11.40
N GLY A 84 9.82 9.82 11.04
CA GLY A 84 9.57 8.67 10.18
C GLY A 84 10.47 8.62 8.95
N LEU A 85 9.98 7.93 7.94
CA LEU A 85 10.69 7.68 6.69
C LEU A 85 10.20 8.62 5.59
N GLY A 86 11.14 9.31 4.96
CA GLY A 86 10.84 10.13 3.78
C GLY A 86 10.55 9.26 2.53
N ARG A 87 9.97 9.86 1.50
CA ARG A 87 9.60 9.18 0.24
C ARG A 87 10.78 8.49 -0.45
N ASP A 88 11.96 9.11 -0.43
CA ASP A 88 13.16 8.51 -1.00
C ASP A 88 13.65 7.31 -0.17
N ALA A 89 13.44 7.36 1.17
CA ALA A 89 13.77 6.25 2.05
C ALA A 89 12.93 5.00 1.71
N LEU A 90 11.62 5.15 1.48
CA LEU A 90 10.79 4.02 1.09
C LEU A 90 11.27 3.38 -0.22
N ARG A 91 11.63 4.20 -1.21
CA ARG A 91 12.17 3.70 -2.47
C ARG A 91 13.47 2.92 -2.29
N LEU A 92 14.42 3.48 -1.52
CA LEU A 92 15.69 2.82 -1.24
C LEU A 92 15.50 1.51 -0.48
N LEU A 93 14.60 1.48 0.51
CA LEU A 93 14.29 0.26 1.25
C LEU A 93 13.67 -0.81 0.37
N LEU A 94 12.74 -0.46 -0.53
CA LEU A 94 12.20 -1.41 -1.51
C LEU A 94 13.30 -1.96 -2.43
N ASP A 95 14.22 -1.11 -2.90
CA ASP A 95 15.37 -1.53 -3.73
C ASP A 95 16.25 -2.57 -3.01
N GLU A 96 16.46 -2.47 -1.68
CA GLU A 96 17.21 -3.46 -0.89
C GLU A 96 16.52 -4.84 -0.89
N TYR A 97 15.19 -4.89 -0.99
CA TYR A 97 14.41 -6.11 -1.13
C TYR A 97 14.15 -6.53 -2.59
N GLY A 98 14.80 -5.87 -3.55
CA GLY A 98 14.67 -6.17 -4.98
C GLY A 98 13.30 -5.78 -5.56
N VAL A 99 12.63 -4.80 -4.98
CA VAL A 99 11.37 -4.22 -5.47
C VAL A 99 11.63 -2.80 -5.97
N GLU A 100 11.33 -2.52 -7.22
CA GLU A 100 11.48 -1.17 -7.78
C GLU A 100 10.30 -0.30 -7.39
N GLY A 101 10.56 0.85 -6.77
CA GLY A 101 9.58 1.87 -6.41
C GLY A 101 9.68 3.12 -7.29
N ARG A 102 8.57 3.54 -7.92
CA ARG A 102 8.54 4.75 -8.77
C ARG A 102 7.40 5.69 -8.39
N TRP A 103 7.74 6.87 -7.86
CA TRP A 103 6.76 7.90 -7.53
C TRP A 103 6.16 8.55 -8.78
N ARG A 104 4.83 8.66 -8.83
CA ARG A 104 4.06 9.18 -9.98
C ARG A 104 2.89 10.03 -9.54
N LYS A 105 2.44 10.89 -10.45
CA LYS A 105 1.08 11.44 -10.44
C LYS A 105 0.18 10.49 -11.21
N MET A 106 -0.96 10.13 -10.64
CA MET A 106 -1.86 9.14 -11.25
C MET A 106 -3.29 9.65 -11.20
N ASP A 107 -4.05 9.32 -12.23
CA ASP A 107 -5.51 9.43 -12.25
C ASP A 107 -6.15 8.06 -11.91
N ALA A 108 -7.48 8.03 -11.84
CA ALA A 108 -8.21 6.82 -11.49
C ALA A 108 -7.95 5.64 -12.44
N GLN A 109 -7.83 5.93 -13.74
CA GLN A 109 -7.58 4.89 -14.74
C GLN A 109 -6.17 4.33 -14.64
N ALA A 110 -5.18 5.19 -14.37
CA ALA A 110 -3.80 4.78 -14.16
C ALA A 110 -3.65 3.91 -12.90
N ILE A 111 -4.32 4.29 -11.80
CA ILE A 111 -4.36 3.49 -10.57
C ILE A 111 -4.99 2.12 -10.84
N GLU A 112 -6.17 2.08 -11.47
CA GLU A 112 -6.85 0.83 -11.80
C GLU A 112 -5.98 -0.06 -12.67
N ASN A 113 -5.42 0.46 -13.75
CA ASN A 113 -4.58 -0.30 -14.67
C ASN A 113 -3.32 -0.86 -13.99
N THR A 114 -2.72 -0.11 -13.06
CA THR A 114 -1.55 -0.52 -12.30
C THR A 114 -1.88 -1.69 -11.36
N LEU A 115 -2.96 -1.56 -10.59
CA LEU A 115 -3.42 -2.64 -9.71
C LEU A 115 -3.79 -3.90 -10.49
N ARG A 116 -4.45 -3.76 -11.66
CA ARG A 116 -4.82 -4.91 -12.52
C ARG A 116 -3.62 -5.62 -13.14
N LYS A 117 -2.48 -4.96 -13.24
CA LYS A 117 -1.20 -5.60 -13.61
C LYS A 117 -0.55 -6.36 -12.45
N GLY A 118 -1.13 -6.30 -11.25
CA GLY A 118 -0.57 -6.93 -10.06
C GLY A 118 0.46 -6.07 -9.32
N TYR A 119 0.49 -4.76 -9.57
CA TYR A 119 1.44 -3.86 -8.91
C TYR A 119 0.75 -3.10 -7.77
N PRO A 120 1.12 -3.36 -6.50
CA PRO A 120 0.65 -2.55 -5.38
C PRO A 120 1.17 -1.12 -5.49
N ILE A 121 0.42 -0.18 -4.91
CA ILE A 121 0.76 1.23 -4.94
C ILE A 121 0.84 1.75 -3.51
N VAL A 122 1.98 2.28 -3.11
CA VAL A 122 2.09 3.04 -1.86
C VAL A 122 1.65 4.47 -2.14
N GLU A 123 0.70 4.99 -1.36
CA GLU A 123 0.25 6.36 -1.45
C GLU A 123 0.72 7.16 -0.23
N TYR A 124 1.34 8.31 -0.50
CA TYR A 124 1.62 9.31 0.52
C TYR A 124 0.41 10.23 0.63
N VAL A 125 -0.32 10.14 1.73
CA VAL A 125 -1.55 10.90 1.99
C VAL A 125 -1.30 12.07 2.94
N GLY A 126 -2.01 13.16 2.71
CA GLY A 126 -2.08 14.31 3.59
C GLY A 126 -3.29 14.25 4.52
N ALA A 127 -3.64 15.40 5.12
CA ALA A 127 -4.78 15.53 6.01
C ALA A 127 -6.08 15.04 5.37
N GLY A 128 -6.81 14.16 6.08
CA GLY A 128 -8.04 13.57 5.59
C GLY A 128 -8.46 12.30 6.32
N TYR A 129 -8.80 11.24 5.58
CA TYR A 129 -9.34 10.00 6.17
C TYR A 129 -8.35 9.24 7.06
N PHE A 130 -7.05 9.36 6.79
CA PHE A 130 -6.02 8.52 7.40
C PHE A 130 -5.21 9.25 8.46
N THR A 131 -4.98 10.54 8.29
CA THR A 131 -4.07 11.33 9.13
C THR A 131 -4.46 12.80 9.14
N GLU A 132 -3.91 13.56 10.09
CA GLU A 132 -3.98 15.02 10.11
C GLU A 132 -2.77 15.69 9.43
N ASN A 133 -1.66 14.96 9.23
CA ASN A 133 -0.39 15.51 8.73
C ASN A 133 0.10 14.85 7.44
N GLY A 134 0.70 13.67 7.59
CA GLY A 134 1.27 12.86 6.52
C GLY A 134 1.32 11.41 6.94
N HIS A 135 1.03 10.49 6.00
CA HIS A 135 0.96 9.08 6.28
C HIS A 135 1.15 8.27 5.01
N TYR A 136 1.54 7.01 5.14
CA TYR A 136 1.63 6.07 4.02
C TYR A 136 0.59 4.98 4.17
N VAL A 137 -0.06 4.66 3.06
CA VAL A 137 -1.01 3.54 2.95
C VAL A 137 -0.73 2.76 1.67
N VAL A 138 -1.20 1.50 1.58
CA VAL A 138 -1.04 0.68 0.38
C VAL A 138 -2.39 0.46 -0.30
N LEU A 139 -2.51 0.87 -1.56
CA LEU A 139 -3.63 0.50 -2.42
C LEU A 139 -3.41 -0.93 -2.90
N ARG A 140 -4.32 -1.84 -2.55
CA ARG A 140 -4.14 -3.29 -2.74
C ARG A 140 -5.28 -4.00 -3.45
N GLY A 141 -6.26 -3.27 -3.94
CA GLY A 141 -7.35 -3.93 -4.66
C GLY A 141 -8.52 -3.03 -5.01
N ILE A 142 -9.49 -3.64 -5.68
CA ILE A 142 -10.70 -3.00 -6.19
C ILE A 142 -11.90 -3.88 -5.84
N THR A 143 -12.94 -3.31 -5.26
CA THR A 143 -14.19 -4.00 -4.93
C THR A 143 -15.11 -4.15 -6.16
N GLU A 144 -16.13 -5.02 -6.07
CA GLU A 144 -17.14 -5.22 -7.11
C GLU A 144 -17.94 -3.94 -7.43
N ASP A 145 -18.09 -3.03 -6.45
CA ASP A 145 -18.72 -1.73 -6.65
C ASP A 145 -17.74 -0.62 -7.09
N GLY A 146 -16.52 -1.00 -7.49
CA GLY A 146 -15.53 -0.11 -8.09
C GLY A 146 -14.87 0.85 -7.12
N LYS A 147 -14.63 0.43 -5.88
CA LYS A 147 -13.89 1.19 -4.87
C LYS A 147 -12.54 0.55 -4.57
N LEU A 148 -11.62 1.34 -4.04
CA LEU A 148 -10.31 0.87 -3.63
C LEU A 148 -10.34 0.16 -2.28
N LEU A 149 -9.59 -0.93 -2.18
CA LEU A 149 -9.17 -1.57 -0.94
C LEU A 149 -7.80 -1.02 -0.56
N VAL A 150 -7.69 -0.58 0.68
CA VAL A 150 -6.49 0.05 1.22
C VAL A 150 -5.99 -0.75 2.42
N ALA A 151 -4.68 -0.91 2.56
CA ALA A 151 -4.06 -1.32 3.81
C ALA A 151 -3.50 -0.07 4.49
N ASP A 152 -4.05 0.25 5.66
CA ASP A 152 -3.62 1.35 6.52
C ASP A 152 -2.88 0.77 7.72
N PRO A 153 -1.55 0.97 7.83
CA PRO A 153 -0.77 0.45 8.94
C PRO A 153 -1.15 1.06 10.30
N ASN A 154 -1.95 2.12 10.31
CA ASN A 154 -2.39 2.79 11.52
C ASN A 154 -3.84 2.42 11.94
N SER A 155 -4.54 1.56 11.16
CA SER A 155 -5.92 1.23 11.47
C SER A 155 -6.40 -0.06 10.82
N GLU A 156 -6.63 -1.08 11.64
CA GLU A 156 -7.26 -2.32 11.19
C GLU A 156 -8.68 -2.08 10.64
N GLU A 157 -9.47 -1.20 11.26
CA GLU A 157 -10.81 -0.87 10.80
C GLU A 157 -10.80 -0.30 9.39
N LYS A 158 -9.90 0.65 9.09
CA LYS A 158 -9.78 1.26 7.77
C LYS A 158 -9.30 0.26 6.72
N THR A 159 -8.50 -0.71 7.13
CA THR A 159 -7.97 -1.78 6.27
C THR A 159 -9.02 -2.84 5.94
N THR A 160 -9.83 -3.26 6.92
CA THR A 160 -10.71 -4.43 6.80
C THR A 160 -12.17 -4.10 6.54
N GLN A 161 -12.64 -2.93 7.00
CA GLN A 161 -14.06 -2.57 7.00
C GLN A 161 -14.41 -1.39 6.10
N LYS A 162 -13.42 -0.64 5.60
CA LYS A 162 -13.65 0.54 4.76
C LYS A 162 -13.21 0.31 3.32
N THR A 163 -13.87 1.03 2.43
CA THR A 163 -13.51 1.10 1.00
C THR A 163 -13.56 2.54 0.55
N TYR A 164 -12.75 2.91 -0.44
CA TYR A 164 -12.53 4.30 -0.79
C TYR A 164 -12.78 4.55 -2.27
N ARG A 165 -13.38 5.70 -2.62
CA ARG A 165 -13.52 6.10 -4.02
C ARG A 165 -12.16 6.56 -4.55
N PHE A 166 -11.84 6.25 -5.80
CA PHE A 166 -10.62 6.71 -6.46
C PHE A 166 -10.41 8.22 -6.34
N ALA A 167 -11.47 9.00 -6.60
CA ALA A 167 -11.40 10.46 -6.49
C ALA A 167 -11.03 10.95 -5.08
N ALA A 168 -11.49 10.23 -4.04
CA ALA A 168 -11.17 10.58 -2.66
C ALA A 168 -9.70 10.31 -2.34
N MET A 169 -9.15 9.19 -2.81
CA MET A 169 -7.72 8.89 -2.64
C MET A 169 -6.86 9.89 -3.40
N ILE A 170 -7.14 10.15 -4.66
CA ILE A 170 -6.41 11.13 -5.46
C ILE A 170 -6.40 12.52 -4.80
N GLN A 171 -7.52 12.92 -4.19
CA GLN A 171 -7.62 14.22 -3.50
C GLN A 171 -6.77 14.29 -2.22
N GLN A 172 -6.54 13.16 -1.55
CA GLN A 172 -5.74 13.09 -0.33
C GLN A 172 -4.23 12.96 -0.59
N GLY A 173 -3.83 12.64 -1.81
CA GLY A 173 -2.43 12.51 -2.18
C GLY A 173 -1.64 13.78 -1.84
N LYS A 174 -0.53 13.63 -1.09
CA LYS A 174 0.32 14.72 -0.62
C LYS A 174 1.51 14.94 -1.54
N GLY A 175 1.63 16.16 -2.06
CA GLY A 175 2.70 16.56 -3.00
C GLY A 175 2.37 16.24 -4.47
N ASP A 176 3.33 16.53 -5.37
CA ASP A 176 3.11 16.44 -6.83
C ASP A 176 3.02 15.00 -7.36
N TYR A 177 3.70 14.06 -6.71
CA TYR A 177 3.80 12.65 -7.11
C TYR A 177 3.49 11.75 -5.91
N PRO A 178 2.22 11.65 -5.48
CA PRO A 178 1.88 10.97 -4.23
C PRO A 178 1.83 9.44 -4.30
N PHE A 179 1.84 8.84 -5.51
CA PHE A 179 1.69 7.41 -5.71
C PHE A 179 3.00 6.75 -6.10
N MET A 180 3.46 5.75 -5.36
CA MET A 180 4.62 4.94 -5.69
C MET A 180 4.15 3.59 -6.22
N ILE A 181 4.36 3.36 -7.51
CA ILE A 181 4.15 2.05 -8.14
C ILE A 181 5.28 1.14 -7.70
N CYS A 182 4.93 -0.05 -7.19
CA CYS A 182 5.90 -1.05 -6.73
C CYS A 182 5.88 -2.23 -7.70
N GLU A 183 7.01 -2.51 -8.32
CA GLU A 183 7.19 -3.56 -9.33
C GLU A 183 8.36 -4.46 -8.93
N LYS A 184 8.24 -5.77 -9.18
CA LYS A 184 9.35 -6.70 -9.06
C LYS A 184 9.50 -7.44 -10.38
N GLU A 185 10.72 -7.42 -10.93
CA GLU A 185 11.04 -8.21 -12.11
C GLU A 185 11.17 -9.67 -11.71
N ASP A 186 10.53 -10.57 -12.47
CA ASP A 186 10.78 -12.01 -12.34
C ASP A 186 12.21 -12.32 -12.75
N ALA A 187 12.80 -13.36 -12.16
CA ALA A 187 14.14 -13.84 -12.50
C ALA A 187 14.31 -14.24 -13.99
N SER A 188 13.22 -14.25 -14.77
CA SER A 188 13.16 -14.50 -16.21
C SER A 188 13.16 -13.22 -17.07
N GLY A 189 13.20 -12.01 -16.45
CA GLY A 189 13.10 -10.73 -17.17
C GLY A 189 11.69 -10.41 -17.70
N GLU A 190 10.67 -11.17 -17.30
CA GLU A 190 9.26 -10.87 -17.55
C GLU A 190 8.63 -10.33 -16.27
N THR A 191 7.91 -9.23 -16.39
CA THR A 191 7.15 -8.63 -15.27
C THR A 191 6.08 -9.62 -14.76
N ALA A 192 6.14 -9.96 -13.46
CA ALA A 192 5.28 -10.97 -12.85
C ALA A 192 3.79 -10.63 -12.98
N GLN A 193 3.09 -11.33 -13.87
CA GLN A 193 1.62 -11.38 -13.89
C GLN A 193 1.13 -12.56 -13.05
N LYS A 194 1.10 -12.44 -11.73
CA LYS A 194 0.39 -13.41 -10.89
C LYS A 194 -1.09 -13.02 -10.74
N GLY A 195 -1.85 -13.29 -11.80
CA GLY A 195 -3.31 -13.38 -11.70
C GLY A 195 -3.68 -14.68 -11.01
N SER A 196 -3.89 -14.71 -9.70
CA SER A 196 -4.52 -15.84 -9.00
C SER A 196 -6.02 -15.88 -9.33
N ALA A 197 -6.38 -16.43 -10.48
CA ALA A 197 -7.72 -16.91 -10.73
C ALA A 197 -7.96 -18.14 -9.84
N GLN A 198 -8.58 -17.98 -8.69
CA GLN A 198 -9.17 -19.08 -7.94
C GLN A 198 -10.30 -19.69 -8.77
N ARG A 199 -9.97 -20.75 -9.53
CA ARG A 199 -10.97 -21.63 -10.16
C ARG A 199 -11.66 -22.41 -9.04
N SER A 200 -12.88 -22.02 -8.72
CA SER A 200 -13.82 -22.84 -7.98
C SER A 200 -14.02 -24.17 -8.71
N ALA A 201 -13.44 -25.25 -8.19
CA ALA A 201 -13.70 -26.61 -8.67
C ALA A 201 -15.08 -27.02 -8.17
N LYS A 202 -16.10 -26.97 -9.03
CA LYS A 202 -17.32 -27.75 -8.86
C LYS A 202 -16.93 -29.23 -8.92
N ARG A 203 -17.06 -29.94 -7.80
CA ARG A 203 -17.17 -31.42 -7.81
C ARG A 203 -18.65 -31.79 -7.81
N LYS A 204 -18.97 -32.66 -8.78
CA LYS A 204 -20.21 -33.42 -8.86
C LYS A 204 -20.41 -34.36 -7.65
#